data_ed719436aec5bfea661fab2e8238e4d6
#
_entry.id   ed719436aec5bfea661fab2e8238e4d6
#
_cell.length_a   1.000
_cell.length_b   1.000
_cell.length_c   1.000
_cell.angle_alpha   90.00
_cell.angle_beta   90.00
_cell.angle_gamma   90.00
#
_symmetry.space_group_name_H-M   'P 1'
#
loop_
_entity.id
_entity.type
_entity.pdbx_description
1 polymer ?
#
loop_
_entity_poly.entity_id
_entity_poly.type
_entity_poly.pdbx_seq_one_letter_code
_entity_poly.pdbx_strand_id
1 'polypeptide(L)'
;MIKIVLTVFASVLTFHASAQSFEEYFEHNTLRIDYIFAGNKDHQLIAVDELKKMNGWYGKTRRLGEVPVEGNGQIIVCDHRSGKVIYRNSFSTLFQEWLSYPEAETTNRSFENVFLVPMPKDTVDVTLKLMDNRRRVVTSLTHRVVPTDILIRKVGNHPTPYRTLQQSADTSHCI
;
A
#
# COMPACT_ATOMS: atom_id res chain seq x y z
N MET A 1 -31.16 -55.75 27.20
CA MET A 1 -31.31 -54.48 26.46
C MET A 1 -30.13 -53.59 26.85
N ILE A 2 -29.12 -53.52 26.00
CA ILE A 2 -27.91 -52.71 26.21
C ILE A 2 -28.14 -51.36 25.53
N LYS A 3 -28.16 -50.27 26.32
CA LYS A 3 -28.22 -48.90 25.80
C LYS A 3 -26.80 -48.41 25.44
N ILE A 4 -26.50 -48.31 24.14
CA ILE A 4 -25.28 -47.70 23.63
C ILE A 4 -25.45 -46.19 23.69
N VAL A 5 -24.68 -45.53 24.57
CA VAL A 5 -24.58 -44.08 24.61
C VAL A 5 -23.50 -43.67 23.61
N LEU A 6 -23.91 -43.10 22.47
CA LEU A 6 -23.02 -42.56 21.46
C LEU A 6 -22.61 -41.11 21.86
N THR A 7 -21.42 -40.97 22.43
CA THR A 7 -20.84 -39.66 22.76
C THR A 7 -20.19 -39.06 21.50
N VAL A 8 -20.85 -38.10 20.88
CA VAL A 8 -20.29 -37.36 19.75
C VAL A 8 -19.30 -36.30 20.29
N PHE A 9 -18.03 -36.55 20.09
CA PHE A 9 -16.97 -35.56 20.39
C PHE A 9 -16.93 -34.54 19.25
N ALA A 10 -17.59 -33.41 19.41
CA ALA A 10 -17.47 -32.28 18.48
C ALA A 10 -16.14 -31.58 18.77
N SER A 11 -15.13 -31.88 17.99
CA SER A 11 -13.87 -31.10 17.99
C SER A 11 -14.11 -29.74 17.33
N VAL A 12 -14.26 -28.70 18.14
CA VAL A 12 -14.30 -27.30 17.70
C VAL A 12 -12.88 -26.93 17.27
N LEU A 13 -12.61 -26.99 15.97
CA LEU A 13 -11.42 -26.39 15.37
C LEU A 13 -11.57 -24.87 15.46
N THR A 14 -11.02 -24.27 16.50
CA THR A 14 -10.87 -22.82 16.59
C THR A 14 -9.80 -22.37 15.58
N PHE A 15 -10.24 -21.89 14.43
CA PHE A 15 -9.38 -21.14 13.53
C PHE A 15 -9.01 -19.83 14.23
N HIS A 16 -7.82 -19.80 14.82
CA HIS A 16 -7.24 -18.54 15.25
C HIS A 16 -6.81 -17.80 13.97
N ALA A 17 -7.66 -16.90 13.48
CA ALA A 17 -7.25 -15.90 12.53
C ALA A 17 -6.24 -15.00 13.27
N SER A 18 -4.95 -15.32 13.14
CA SER A 18 -3.87 -14.48 13.68
C SER A 18 -3.97 -13.14 12.98
N ALA A 19 -4.43 -12.13 13.70
CA ALA A 19 -4.40 -10.76 13.22
C ALA A 19 -2.94 -10.43 12.90
N GLN A 20 -2.68 -10.01 11.67
CA GLN A 20 -1.35 -9.68 11.20
C GLN A 20 -0.79 -8.53 12.04
N SER A 21 0.28 -8.80 12.79
CA SER A 21 0.93 -7.77 13.60
C SER A 21 1.75 -6.83 12.71
N PHE A 22 1.64 -5.52 12.94
CA PHE A 22 2.44 -4.52 12.25
C PHE A 22 3.93 -4.76 12.52
N GLU A 23 4.28 -5.02 13.77
CA GLU A 23 5.65 -5.19 14.24
C GLU A 23 6.33 -6.46 13.70
N GLU A 24 5.55 -7.41 13.18
CA GLU A 24 6.10 -8.62 12.54
C GLU A 24 6.81 -8.26 11.23
N TYR A 25 6.24 -7.33 10.43
CA TYR A 25 6.71 -7.04 9.08
C TYR A 25 7.34 -5.66 8.91
N PHE A 26 7.04 -4.71 9.79
CA PHE A 26 7.37 -3.31 9.57
C PHE A 26 8.12 -2.66 10.72
N GLU A 27 8.94 -1.68 10.37
CA GLU A 27 9.49 -0.69 11.28
C GLU A 27 8.53 0.50 11.45
N HIS A 28 8.65 1.27 12.54
CA HIS A 28 7.94 2.54 12.71
C HIS A 28 8.56 3.69 11.89
N ASN A 29 8.95 3.39 10.66
CA ASN A 29 9.45 4.32 9.67
C ASN A 29 8.61 4.24 8.41
N THR A 30 8.73 5.24 7.55
CA THR A 30 8.02 5.30 6.26
C THR A 30 8.98 4.96 5.13
N LEU A 31 8.56 4.08 4.25
CA LEU A 31 9.11 3.95 2.90
C LEU A 31 8.27 4.83 1.98
N ARG A 32 8.88 5.92 1.49
CA ARG A 32 8.33 6.74 0.42
C ARG A 32 8.82 6.18 -0.91
N ILE A 33 7.90 5.95 -1.81
CA ILE A 33 8.18 5.48 -3.16
C ILE A 33 7.60 6.50 -4.14
N ASP A 34 8.48 7.09 -4.92
CA ASP A 34 8.12 8.03 -5.97
C ASP A 34 8.01 7.25 -7.28
N TYR A 35 6.89 7.46 -8.00
CA TYR A 35 6.62 6.82 -9.28
C TYR A 35 6.26 7.84 -10.33
N ILE A 36 6.59 7.54 -11.55
CA ILE A 36 6.11 8.25 -12.74
C ILE A 36 5.01 7.40 -13.39
N PHE A 37 3.81 7.97 -13.53
CA PHE A 37 2.77 7.42 -14.39
C PHE A 37 2.78 8.20 -15.69
N ALA A 38 2.93 7.52 -16.81
CA ALA A 38 3.09 8.16 -18.09
C ALA A 38 2.30 7.45 -19.19
N GLY A 39 2.10 8.14 -20.30
CA GLY A 39 1.45 7.61 -21.48
C GLY A 39 0.20 8.39 -21.89
N ASN A 40 -0.74 7.67 -22.47
CA ASN A 40 -2.00 8.19 -22.96
C ASN A 40 -3.13 7.18 -22.70
N LYS A 41 -4.29 7.40 -23.33
CA LYS A 41 -5.48 6.55 -23.16
C LYS A 41 -5.24 5.10 -23.57
N ASP A 42 -4.41 4.88 -24.61
CA ASP A 42 -4.17 3.55 -25.18
C ASP A 42 -2.98 2.84 -24.55
N HIS A 43 -1.97 3.60 -24.11
CA HIS A 43 -0.72 3.08 -23.57
C HIS A 43 -0.36 3.75 -22.26
N GLN A 44 -0.37 3.00 -21.17
CA GLN A 44 -0.03 3.48 -19.85
C GLN A 44 1.19 2.76 -19.30
N LEU A 45 2.09 3.51 -18.67
CA LEU A 45 3.33 3.05 -18.08
C LEU A 45 3.41 3.50 -16.62
N ILE A 46 3.91 2.64 -15.76
CA ILE A 46 4.34 2.94 -14.40
C ILE A 46 5.84 2.70 -14.33
N ALA A 47 6.60 3.67 -13.85
CA ALA A 47 8.02 3.54 -13.58
C ALA A 47 8.32 3.92 -12.13
N VAL A 48 9.26 3.22 -11.49
CA VAL A 48 9.84 3.64 -10.20
C VAL A 48 10.81 4.77 -10.47
N ASP A 49 10.69 5.86 -9.73
CA ASP A 49 11.61 6.99 -9.79
C ASP A 49 12.62 6.91 -8.64
N GLU A 50 12.16 7.04 -7.40
CA GLU A 50 13.04 7.09 -6.24
C GLU A 50 12.42 6.39 -5.02
N LEU A 51 13.28 5.82 -4.17
CA LEU A 51 12.90 5.27 -2.87
C LEU A 51 13.57 6.06 -1.75
N LYS A 52 12.80 6.40 -0.72
CA LYS A 52 13.29 7.16 0.45
C LYS A 52 12.83 6.52 1.75
N LYS A 53 13.74 6.39 2.72
CA LYS A 53 13.39 6.06 4.10
C LYS A 53 13.24 7.36 4.89
N MET A 54 12.07 7.54 5.49
CA MET A 54 11.72 8.70 6.33
C MET A 54 11.43 8.24 7.76
N ASN A 55 11.70 9.10 8.73
CA ASN A 55 11.42 8.81 10.13
C ASN A 55 9.91 8.88 10.42
N GLY A 56 9.44 7.96 11.26
CA GLY A 56 8.04 7.89 11.69
C GLY A 56 7.12 7.24 10.65
N TRP A 57 6.15 6.49 11.13
CA TRP A 57 5.03 5.99 10.38
C TRP A 57 3.74 6.51 10.99
N TYR A 58 2.93 7.18 10.20
CA TYR A 58 1.69 7.85 10.65
C TYR A 58 0.43 7.28 10.00
N GLY A 59 0.58 6.22 9.21
CA GLY A 59 -0.53 5.53 8.58
C GLY A 59 -1.09 4.40 9.46
N LYS A 60 -1.95 3.58 8.86
CA LYS A 60 -2.59 2.46 9.58
C LYS A 60 -1.58 1.41 10.05
N THR A 61 -1.80 0.91 11.28
CA THR A 61 -1.03 -0.18 11.89
C THR A 61 -1.88 -1.43 12.14
N ARG A 62 -3.20 -1.35 11.86
CA ARG A 62 -4.14 -2.46 11.97
C ARG A 62 -4.85 -2.66 10.65
N ARG A 63 -5.40 -3.87 10.43
CA ARG A 63 -6.12 -4.22 9.18
C ARG A 63 -5.31 -3.91 7.93
N LEU A 64 -4.02 -4.25 7.97
CA LEU A 64 -3.02 -3.80 6.99
C LEU A 64 -3.39 -4.21 5.55
N GLY A 65 -4.01 -5.37 5.36
CA GLY A 65 -4.44 -5.88 4.05
C GLY A 65 -5.83 -5.41 3.59
N GLU A 66 -6.57 -4.63 4.42
CA GLU A 66 -7.92 -4.18 4.08
C GLU A 66 -7.89 -2.83 3.36
N VAL A 67 -8.82 -2.65 2.43
CA VAL A 67 -9.05 -1.40 1.70
C VAL A 67 -10.50 -0.96 1.98
N PRO A 68 -10.71 -0.02 2.92
CA PRO A 68 -12.05 0.41 3.31
C PRO A 68 -12.77 1.22 2.22
N VAL A 69 -12.00 1.96 1.42
CA VAL A 69 -12.51 2.75 0.27
C VAL A 69 -11.64 2.44 -0.93
N GLU A 70 -12.27 2.06 -2.05
CA GLU A 70 -11.54 1.71 -3.26
C GLU A 70 -11.52 2.86 -4.26
N GLY A 71 -10.32 3.34 -4.58
CA GLY A 71 -10.00 4.22 -5.70
C GLY A 71 -9.77 3.45 -7.01
N ASN A 72 -9.25 4.13 -8.03
CA ASN A 72 -8.92 3.53 -9.33
C ASN A 72 -7.55 2.87 -9.36
N GLY A 73 -6.82 2.89 -8.26
CA GLY A 73 -5.52 2.25 -8.12
C GLY A 73 -5.36 1.55 -6.78
N GLN A 74 -4.42 0.62 -6.74
CA GLN A 74 -4.03 -0.07 -5.52
C GLN A 74 -2.51 -0.20 -5.46
N ILE A 75 -1.96 0.01 -4.26
CA ILE A 75 -0.61 -0.39 -3.88
C ILE A 75 -0.71 -1.59 -2.94
N ILE A 76 0.03 -2.65 -3.26
CA ILE A 76 0.02 -3.93 -2.55
C ILE A 76 1.46 -4.27 -2.21
N VAL A 77 1.74 -4.55 -0.94
CA VAL A 77 3.04 -5.00 -0.47
C VAL A 77 2.91 -6.45 -0.03
N CYS A 78 3.73 -7.31 -0.61
CA CYS A 78 3.79 -8.73 -0.28
C CYS A 78 5.14 -9.06 0.36
N ASP A 79 5.15 -9.85 1.40
CA ASP A 79 6.38 -10.48 1.88
C ASP A 79 6.97 -11.34 0.75
N HIS A 80 8.21 -11.07 0.40
CA HIS A 80 8.85 -11.72 -0.75
C HIS A 80 8.97 -13.23 -0.61
N ARG A 81 9.20 -13.71 0.62
CA ARG A 81 9.43 -15.14 0.88
C ARG A 81 8.16 -15.96 0.82
N SER A 82 7.09 -15.47 1.42
CA SER A 82 5.81 -16.18 1.54
C SER A 82 4.79 -15.81 0.48
N GLY A 83 4.96 -14.68 -0.21
CA GLY A 83 3.96 -14.11 -1.12
C GLY A 83 2.73 -13.54 -0.39
N LYS A 84 2.71 -13.55 0.95
CA LYS A 84 1.59 -13.06 1.75
C LYS A 84 1.45 -11.55 1.60
N VAL A 85 0.23 -11.08 1.34
CA VAL A 85 -0.06 -9.64 1.37
C VAL A 85 0.07 -9.14 2.80
N ILE A 86 1.00 -8.22 3.04
CA ILE A 86 1.29 -7.64 4.34
C ILE A 86 0.83 -6.19 4.48
N TYR A 87 0.59 -5.49 3.36
CA TYR A 87 0.00 -4.15 3.34
C TYR A 87 -0.74 -3.92 2.03
N ARG A 88 -1.85 -3.18 2.10
CA ARG A 88 -2.60 -2.75 0.93
C ARG A 88 -3.21 -1.38 1.18
N ASN A 89 -3.18 -0.54 0.17
CA ASN A 89 -3.91 0.72 0.17
C ASN A 89 -4.49 0.99 -1.22
N SER A 90 -5.48 1.86 -1.28
CA SER A 90 -6.10 2.28 -2.53
C SER A 90 -5.92 3.78 -2.72
N PHE A 91 -5.93 4.21 -3.98
CA PHE A 91 -5.73 5.59 -4.36
C PHE A 91 -6.46 5.95 -5.65
N SER A 92 -6.56 7.25 -5.91
CA SER A 92 -6.92 7.81 -7.21
C SER A 92 -5.88 8.86 -7.58
N THR A 93 -5.64 9.09 -8.87
CA THR A 93 -4.58 9.99 -9.33
C THR A 93 -5.07 10.97 -10.39
N LEU A 94 -4.39 12.10 -10.49
CA LEU A 94 -4.61 13.08 -11.55
C LEU A 94 -4.32 12.50 -12.94
N PHE A 95 -3.38 11.55 -13.06
CA PHE A 95 -3.14 10.84 -14.31
C PHE A 95 -4.38 10.12 -14.80
N GLN A 96 -5.05 9.36 -13.92
CA GLN A 96 -6.27 8.63 -14.28
C GLN A 96 -7.45 9.56 -14.57
N GLU A 97 -7.53 10.73 -13.90
CA GLU A 97 -8.50 11.76 -14.21
C GLU A 97 -8.22 12.36 -15.59
N TRP A 98 -6.97 12.73 -15.87
CA TRP A 98 -6.57 13.28 -17.15
C TRP A 98 -6.85 12.33 -18.33
N LEU A 99 -6.74 11.02 -18.14
CA LEU A 99 -7.08 10.02 -19.18
C LEU A 99 -8.55 10.11 -19.64
N SER A 100 -9.43 10.79 -18.92
CA SER A 100 -10.83 11.04 -19.32
C SER A 100 -10.99 12.20 -20.30
N TYR A 101 -9.96 13.04 -20.46
CA TYR A 101 -10.01 14.19 -21.37
C TYR A 101 -9.65 13.79 -22.82
N PRO A 102 -10.21 14.51 -23.83
CA PRO A 102 -9.91 14.25 -25.24
C PRO A 102 -8.42 14.37 -25.59
N GLU A 103 -7.67 15.24 -24.90
CA GLU A 103 -6.22 15.39 -25.10
C GLU A 103 -5.46 14.07 -24.92
N ALA A 104 -5.92 13.20 -24.01
CA ALA A 104 -5.29 11.92 -23.72
C ALA A 104 -5.39 10.90 -24.87
N GLU A 105 -6.17 11.18 -25.91
CA GLU A 105 -6.25 10.32 -27.11
C GLU A 105 -5.06 10.50 -28.02
N THR A 106 -4.43 11.67 -28.00
CA THR A 106 -3.38 12.02 -28.98
C THR A 106 -2.06 12.44 -28.32
N THR A 107 -2.07 12.75 -27.02
CA THR A 107 -0.91 13.30 -26.32
C THR A 107 -0.45 12.34 -25.22
N ASN A 108 0.88 12.14 -25.12
CA ASN A 108 1.48 11.48 -23.96
C ASN A 108 1.82 12.52 -22.90
N ARG A 109 1.48 12.23 -21.64
CA ARG A 109 1.91 13.01 -20.48
C ARG A 109 2.50 12.15 -19.40
N SER A 110 3.28 12.75 -18.52
CA SER A 110 3.79 12.12 -17.30
C SER A 110 3.32 12.87 -16.07
N PHE A 111 3.08 12.12 -14.99
CA PHE A 111 2.64 12.61 -13.69
C PHE A 111 3.49 11.96 -12.61
N GLU A 112 4.06 12.78 -11.75
CA GLU A 112 4.73 12.33 -10.54
C GLU A 112 3.68 11.90 -9.51
N ASN A 113 3.92 10.76 -8.88
CA ASN A 113 3.07 10.24 -7.82
C ASN A 113 3.91 9.76 -6.66
N VAL A 114 3.47 10.04 -5.44
CA VAL A 114 4.15 9.65 -4.21
C VAL A 114 3.27 8.73 -3.41
N PHE A 115 3.83 7.58 -3.02
CA PHE A 115 3.15 6.64 -2.14
C PHE A 115 3.96 6.41 -0.88
N LEU A 116 3.25 6.43 0.25
CA LEU A 116 3.82 6.15 1.56
C LEU A 116 3.32 4.80 2.02
N VAL A 117 4.24 3.91 2.31
CA VAL A 117 3.96 2.61 2.94
C VAL A 117 4.85 2.45 4.17
N PRO A 118 4.49 1.60 5.14
CA PRO A 118 5.36 1.37 6.27
C PRO A 118 6.67 0.71 5.80
N MET A 119 7.79 1.08 6.41
CA MET A 119 9.12 0.57 6.05
C MET A 119 9.19 -0.93 6.37
N PRO A 120 9.40 -1.81 5.39
CA PRO A 120 9.49 -3.24 5.64
C PRO A 120 10.80 -3.60 6.36
N LYS A 121 10.76 -4.65 7.20
CA LYS A 121 11.96 -5.21 7.86
C LYS A 121 12.75 -6.13 6.95
N ASP A 122 12.04 -6.87 6.11
CA ASP A 122 12.58 -7.84 5.16
C ASP A 122 12.24 -7.46 3.72
N THR A 123 12.81 -8.18 2.77
CA THR A 123 12.54 -7.99 1.34
C THR A 123 11.06 -8.17 1.02
N VAL A 124 10.51 -7.24 0.26
CA VAL A 124 9.11 -7.25 -0.19
C VAL A 124 9.01 -7.06 -1.70
N ASP A 125 7.91 -7.51 -2.26
CA ASP A 125 7.48 -7.19 -3.61
C ASP A 125 6.33 -6.17 -3.52
N VAL A 126 6.52 -5.01 -4.13
CA VAL A 126 5.54 -3.91 -4.18
C VAL A 126 4.89 -3.91 -5.55
N THR A 127 3.56 -4.05 -5.56
CA THR A 127 2.76 -4.03 -6.80
C THR A 127 1.86 -2.80 -6.82
N LEU A 128 1.98 -1.99 -7.88
CA LEU A 128 0.99 -0.98 -8.23
C LEU A 128 0.08 -1.51 -9.33
N LYS A 129 -1.22 -1.19 -9.22
CA LYS A 129 -2.22 -1.48 -10.24
C LYS A 129 -3.02 -0.22 -10.51
N LEU A 130 -3.19 0.14 -11.78
CA LEU A 130 -4.17 1.12 -12.25
C LEU A 130 -5.34 0.37 -12.89
N MET A 131 -6.54 0.75 -12.53
CA MET A 131 -7.78 0.09 -12.94
C MET A 131 -8.70 1.09 -13.64
N ASP A 132 -9.46 0.58 -14.60
CA ASP A 132 -10.52 1.35 -15.23
C ASP A 132 -11.77 1.49 -14.31
N ASN A 133 -12.78 2.21 -14.78
CA ASN A 133 -14.04 2.42 -14.05
C ASN A 133 -14.84 1.12 -13.82
N ARG A 134 -14.47 0.02 -14.46
CA ARG A 134 -15.04 -1.32 -14.26
C ARG A 134 -14.15 -2.21 -13.41
N ARG A 135 -13.14 -1.64 -12.74
CA ARG A 135 -12.17 -2.35 -11.89
C ARG A 135 -11.29 -3.37 -12.63
N ARG A 136 -11.17 -3.27 -13.94
CA ARG A 136 -10.22 -4.09 -14.70
C ARG A 136 -8.85 -3.43 -14.65
N VAL A 137 -7.81 -4.24 -14.39
CA VAL A 137 -6.43 -3.75 -14.37
C VAL A 137 -6.03 -3.37 -15.81
N VAL A 138 -5.69 -2.10 -15.99
CA VAL A 138 -5.22 -1.54 -17.28
C VAL A 138 -3.70 -1.66 -17.37
N THR A 139 -3.01 -1.30 -16.30
CA THR A 139 -1.55 -1.46 -16.21
C THR A 139 -1.14 -1.81 -14.79
N SER A 140 -0.01 -2.47 -14.65
CA SER A 140 0.57 -2.80 -13.35
C SER A 140 2.08 -2.86 -13.42
N LEU A 141 2.72 -2.55 -12.30
CA LEU A 141 4.14 -2.72 -12.08
C LEU A 141 4.36 -3.49 -10.79
N THR A 142 5.21 -4.50 -10.81
CA THR A 142 5.73 -5.13 -9.59
C THR A 142 7.23 -4.95 -9.55
N HIS A 143 7.74 -4.45 -8.43
CA HIS A 143 9.17 -4.33 -8.20
C HIS A 143 9.53 -4.79 -6.80
N ARG A 144 10.79 -5.19 -6.64
CA ARG A 144 11.33 -5.63 -5.35
C ARG A 144 11.91 -4.46 -4.59
N VAL A 145 11.71 -4.47 -3.27
CA VAL A 145 12.34 -3.56 -2.33
C VAL A 145 13.13 -4.37 -1.33
N VAL A 146 14.45 -4.14 -1.29
CA VAL A 146 15.36 -4.70 -0.30
C VAL A 146 15.66 -3.60 0.72
N PRO A 147 15.25 -3.71 2.00
CA PRO A 147 15.36 -2.61 2.98
C PRO A 147 16.78 -2.10 3.22
N THR A 148 17.79 -2.93 2.93
CA THR A 148 19.21 -2.59 3.09
C THR A 148 19.86 -2.04 1.82
N ASP A 149 19.06 -1.85 0.73
CA ASP A 149 19.57 -1.29 -0.52
C ASP A 149 20.08 0.13 -0.30
N ILE A 150 21.30 0.39 -0.77
CA ILE A 150 21.96 1.71 -0.68
C ILE A 150 21.25 2.78 -1.51
N LEU A 151 20.46 2.37 -2.49
CA LEU A 151 19.65 3.28 -3.33
C LEU A 151 18.42 3.82 -2.58
N ILE A 152 18.06 3.25 -1.43
CA ILE A 152 17.03 3.82 -0.56
C ILE A 152 17.65 5.00 0.20
N ARG A 153 17.40 6.20 -0.29
CA ARG A 153 17.92 7.44 0.30
C ARG A 153 17.32 7.68 1.69
N LYS A 154 18.14 7.86 2.70
CA LYS A 154 17.70 8.26 4.04
C LYS A 154 17.44 9.76 4.05
N VAL A 155 16.22 10.16 4.37
CA VAL A 155 15.85 11.56 4.55
C VAL A 155 15.96 11.90 6.03
N GLY A 156 16.85 12.83 6.35
CA GLY A 156 17.02 13.33 7.72
C GLY A 156 15.82 14.18 8.16
N ASN A 157 15.60 14.29 9.46
CA ASN A 157 14.67 15.27 10.00
C ASN A 157 15.29 16.67 9.86
N HIS A 158 14.76 17.46 8.95
CA HIS A 158 15.02 18.88 8.90
C HIS A 158 13.85 19.58 9.61
N PRO A 159 13.99 20.00 10.88
CA PRO A 159 12.92 20.68 11.57
C PRO A 159 12.59 21.99 10.83
N THR A 160 11.42 22.02 10.23
CA THR A 160 10.89 23.24 9.65
C THR A 160 10.10 23.97 10.74
N PRO A 161 10.36 25.24 11.00
CA PRO A 161 9.54 26.01 11.93
C PRO A 161 8.09 25.98 11.48
N TYR A 162 7.18 25.59 12.36
CA TYR A 162 5.76 25.60 12.07
C TYR A 162 4.97 26.19 13.24
N ARG A 163 3.80 26.73 12.95
CA ARG A 163 2.83 27.20 13.92
C ARG A 163 1.59 26.31 13.81
N THR A 164 1.22 25.69 14.92
CA THR A 164 -0.04 24.96 15.01
C THR A 164 -1.19 25.95 15.06
N LEU A 165 -2.07 25.91 14.07
CA LEU A 165 -3.27 26.76 14.01
C LEU A 165 -4.46 26.08 14.71
N GLN A 166 -4.55 24.77 14.60
CA GLN A 166 -5.56 23.96 15.23
C GLN A 166 -4.99 22.59 15.55
N GLN A 167 -5.29 22.06 16.71
CA GLN A 167 -4.88 20.73 17.11
C GLN A 167 -6.09 20.01 17.71
N SER A 168 -6.34 18.79 17.25
CA SER A 168 -7.31 17.91 17.90
C SER A 168 -6.75 17.36 19.21
N ALA A 169 -7.58 17.28 20.25
CA ALA A 169 -7.20 16.62 21.49
C ALA A 169 -7.04 15.10 21.32
N ASP A 170 -7.73 14.53 20.33
CA ASP A 170 -7.68 13.10 19.98
C ASP A 170 -7.34 12.97 18.49
N THR A 171 -6.11 12.54 18.21
CA THR A 171 -5.62 12.32 16.84
C THR A 171 -6.10 11.01 16.23
N SER A 172 -6.73 10.12 16.99
CA SER A 172 -7.27 8.85 16.49
C SER A 172 -8.45 9.02 15.54
N HIS A 173 -9.08 10.20 15.56
CA HIS A 173 -10.20 10.57 14.71
C HIS A 173 -9.87 11.64 13.66
N CYS A 174 -8.58 11.95 13.47
CA CYS A 174 -8.17 12.84 12.39
C CYS A 174 -8.26 12.09 11.05
N ILE A 175 -9.02 12.66 10.14
CA ILE A 175 -9.18 12.19 8.75
C ILE A 175 -8.15 12.89 7.89
#